data_def1f531eb9f02ce523c9cad068818c0
#
_entry.id   def1f531eb9f02ce523c9cad068818c0
#
_cell.length_a   1.000
_cell.length_b   1.000
_cell.length_c   1.000
_cell.angle_alpha   90.00
_cell.angle_beta   90.00
_cell.angle_gamma   90.00
#
_symmetry.space_group_name_H-M   'P 1'
#
loop_
_entity.id
_entity.type
_entity.pdbx_description
1 polymer ?
#
loop_
_entity_poly.entity_id
_entity_poly.type
_entity_poly.pdbx_seq_one_letter_code
_entity_poly.pdbx_strand_id
1 'polypeptide(L)'
;QMLRLGMKSGLHLMYLVSSPFVLEFPGEDLTFGLVYGSGDLVSTTTSGSSSTGYTTVEDKWTFTTTELTGRYYLGNSFNIPFGVAMYNIHKDDWTYSNVNYELDYNMTQLNFGIGNEWTYDWGGYLGIDWYQGGAKLSDKITVTRKSGTETSTTKAAAEKESTDINAFGGALIFTFGFGF
;
A
#
# COMPACT_ATOMS: atom_id res chain seq x y z
N GLN A 1 1.64 -24.26 -18.32
CA GLN A 1 1.22 -23.05 -17.56
C GLN A 1 2.41 -22.12 -17.47
N MET A 2 2.23 -20.89 -17.91
CA MET A 2 3.32 -19.92 -17.90
C MET A 2 3.30 -19.19 -16.56
N LEU A 3 4.47 -19.00 -15.97
CA LEU A 3 4.67 -18.08 -14.87
C LEU A 3 4.50 -16.66 -15.42
N ARG A 4 3.84 -15.77 -14.68
CA ARG A 4 3.66 -14.37 -15.07
C ARG A 4 4.38 -13.45 -14.10
N LEU A 5 5.04 -12.43 -14.64
CA LEU A 5 5.64 -11.34 -13.88
C LEU A 5 5.05 -10.02 -14.36
N GLY A 6 4.59 -9.20 -13.44
CA GLY A 6 3.99 -7.91 -13.77
C GLY A 6 4.16 -6.86 -12.68
N MET A 7 3.47 -5.75 -12.89
CA MET A 7 3.38 -4.63 -11.94
C MET A 7 1.92 -4.25 -11.75
N LYS A 8 1.59 -3.83 -10.54
CA LYS A 8 0.31 -3.20 -10.21
C LYS A 8 0.48 -1.71 -9.97
N SER A 9 -0.47 -0.91 -10.45
CA SER A 9 -0.56 0.52 -10.17
C SER A 9 -2.00 0.97 -10.28
N GLY A 10 -2.39 2.08 -9.65
CA GLY A 10 -3.76 2.60 -9.75
C GLY A 10 -4.15 3.52 -8.61
N LEU A 11 -5.45 3.83 -8.54
CA LEU A 11 -6.01 4.74 -7.53
C LEU A 11 -6.23 4.08 -6.16
N HIS A 12 -5.30 3.23 -5.76
CA HIS A 12 -5.21 2.65 -4.43
C HIS A 12 -3.91 3.16 -3.81
N LEU A 13 -3.99 3.86 -2.69
CA LEU A 13 -2.85 4.57 -2.10
C LEU A 13 -1.60 3.68 -1.99
N MET A 14 -1.76 2.48 -1.47
CA MET A 14 -0.65 1.54 -1.29
C MET A 14 -0.01 1.15 -2.62
N TYR A 15 -0.79 0.87 -3.66
CA TYR A 15 -0.27 0.51 -4.99
C TYR A 15 0.25 1.71 -5.77
N LEU A 16 -0.31 2.89 -5.54
CA LEU A 16 0.17 4.13 -6.17
C LEU A 16 1.59 4.46 -5.69
N VAL A 17 1.84 4.35 -4.39
CA VAL A 17 3.14 4.72 -3.80
C VAL A 17 4.15 3.58 -3.92
N SER A 18 3.78 2.35 -3.59
CA SER A 18 4.72 1.22 -3.58
C SER A 18 4.99 0.62 -4.96
N SER A 19 4.12 0.89 -5.96
CA SER A 19 4.23 0.36 -7.34
C SER A 19 4.65 -1.12 -7.38
N PRO A 20 3.89 -2.03 -6.74
CA PRO A 20 4.37 -3.36 -6.44
C PRO A 20 4.50 -4.25 -7.67
N PHE A 21 5.49 -5.14 -7.63
CA PHE A 21 5.60 -6.26 -8.55
C PHE A 21 4.61 -7.36 -8.17
N VAL A 22 4.12 -8.06 -9.18
CA VAL A 22 3.27 -9.24 -9.01
C VAL A 22 3.87 -10.43 -9.72
N LEU A 23 3.92 -11.57 -9.03
CA LEU A 23 4.29 -12.88 -9.55
C LEU A 23 3.05 -13.76 -9.53
N GLU A 24 2.60 -14.23 -10.69
CA GLU A 24 1.35 -15.00 -10.82
C GLU A 24 1.59 -16.39 -11.39
N PHE A 25 0.82 -17.34 -10.89
CA PHE A 25 0.75 -18.73 -11.31
C PHE A 25 -0.64 -18.99 -11.90
N PRO A 26 -0.80 -18.81 -13.23
CA PRO A 26 -2.09 -18.95 -13.87
C PRO A 26 -2.57 -20.39 -13.93
N GLY A 27 -3.85 -20.61 -13.60
CA GLY A 27 -4.62 -21.83 -13.83
C GLY A 27 -5.72 -21.58 -14.85
N GLU A 28 -6.60 -22.56 -15.07
CA GLU A 28 -7.73 -22.42 -16.02
C GLU A 28 -8.72 -21.35 -15.55
N ASP A 29 -9.31 -21.56 -14.36
CA ASP A 29 -10.31 -20.66 -13.79
C ASP A 29 -9.80 -19.87 -12.59
N LEU A 30 -8.57 -20.15 -12.14
CA LEU A 30 -8.02 -19.58 -10.93
C LEU A 30 -6.53 -19.29 -11.09
N THR A 31 -6.16 -18.05 -10.84
CA THR A 31 -4.75 -17.62 -10.76
C THR A 31 -4.42 -17.31 -9.31
N PHE A 32 -3.25 -17.72 -8.85
CA PHE A 32 -2.68 -17.28 -7.59
C PHE A 32 -1.45 -16.43 -7.82
N GLY A 33 -1.16 -15.51 -6.90
CA GLY A 33 -0.01 -14.64 -7.04
C GLY A 33 0.50 -14.09 -5.71
N LEU A 34 1.72 -13.58 -5.80
CA LEU A 34 2.38 -12.81 -4.74
C LEU A 34 2.61 -11.40 -5.25
N VAL A 35 2.28 -10.43 -4.42
CA VAL A 35 2.49 -9.00 -4.68
C VAL A 35 3.45 -8.46 -3.65
N TYR A 36 4.47 -7.73 -4.09
CA TYR A 36 5.40 -7.05 -3.19
C TYR A 36 5.85 -5.72 -3.80
N GLY A 37 5.84 -4.69 -2.98
CA GLY A 37 6.37 -3.39 -3.35
C GLY A 37 6.65 -2.51 -2.15
N SER A 38 7.57 -1.58 -2.32
CA SER A 38 7.86 -0.56 -1.33
C SER A 38 8.18 0.75 -2.04
N GLY A 39 7.71 1.85 -1.48
CA GLY A 39 7.94 3.18 -2.04
C GLY A 39 7.78 4.26 -0.99
N ASP A 40 8.28 5.44 -1.30
CA ASP A 40 8.30 6.58 -0.41
C ASP A 40 7.38 7.69 -0.93
N LEU A 41 6.63 8.31 -0.02
CA LEU A 41 5.95 9.57 -0.24
C LEU A 41 6.70 10.64 0.54
N VAL A 42 7.28 11.60 -0.17
CA VAL A 42 8.01 12.72 0.43
C VAL A 42 7.22 14.00 0.23
N SER A 43 6.93 14.67 1.33
CA SER A 43 6.34 16.01 1.34
C SER A 43 7.37 17.00 1.87
N THR A 44 7.62 18.07 1.13
CA THR A 44 8.57 19.10 1.51
C THR A 44 7.82 20.37 1.87
N THR A 45 7.97 20.83 3.11
CA THR A 45 7.40 22.09 3.58
C THR A 45 8.51 23.08 3.84
N THR A 46 8.47 24.21 3.13
CA THR A 46 9.40 25.33 3.37
C THR A 46 8.67 26.42 4.12
N SER A 47 9.18 26.80 5.28
CA SER A 47 8.68 27.89 6.11
C SER A 47 9.78 28.90 6.38
N GLY A 48 9.39 30.18 6.50
CA GLY A 48 10.34 31.25 6.79
C GLY A 48 10.03 32.51 5.99
N SER A 49 10.87 33.52 6.16
CA SER A 49 10.80 34.78 5.41
C SER A 49 12.21 35.23 4.99
N SER A 50 12.27 36.19 4.09
CA SER A 50 13.54 36.79 3.64
C SER A 50 14.35 37.44 4.77
N SER A 51 13.70 37.81 5.86
CA SER A 51 14.35 38.42 7.04
C SER A 51 14.80 37.40 8.10
N THR A 52 14.18 36.22 8.15
CA THR A 52 14.46 35.17 9.15
C THR A 52 15.17 33.95 8.56
N GLY A 53 15.33 33.89 7.24
CA GLY A 53 15.77 32.71 6.52
C GLY A 53 14.62 31.72 6.27
N TYR A 54 14.90 30.73 5.43
CA TYR A 54 13.95 29.65 5.11
C TYR A 54 14.42 28.35 5.76
N THR A 55 13.50 27.65 6.37
CA THR A 55 13.72 26.28 6.88
C THR A 55 12.89 25.33 6.04
N THR A 56 13.52 24.31 5.50
CA THR A 56 12.87 23.25 4.76
C THR A 56 12.80 22.01 5.63
N VAL A 57 11.59 21.47 5.78
CA VAL A 57 11.34 20.20 6.49
C VAL A 57 10.85 19.19 5.48
N GLU A 58 11.52 18.07 5.39
CA GLU A 58 11.08 16.92 4.62
C GLU A 58 10.31 15.96 5.53
N ASP A 59 9.13 15.59 5.10
CA ASP A 59 8.25 14.62 5.76
C ASP A 59 8.16 13.38 4.88
N LYS A 60 8.81 12.29 5.32
CA LYS A 60 8.92 11.06 4.55
C LYS A 60 8.09 9.95 5.16
N TRP A 61 7.25 9.34 4.33
CA TRP A 61 6.46 8.17 4.64
C TRP A 61 6.89 7.02 3.73
N THR A 62 7.23 5.89 4.30
CA THR A 62 7.54 4.66 3.55
C THR A 62 6.35 3.73 3.61
N PHE A 63 5.90 3.27 2.44
CA PHE A 63 4.78 2.34 2.28
C PHE A 63 5.30 1.01 1.75
N THR A 64 4.98 -0.08 2.42
CA THR A 64 5.30 -1.43 1.95
C THR A 64 4.04 -2.26 1.84
N THR A 65 3.90 -2.96 0.71
CA THR A 65 2.77 -3.84 0.42
C THR A 65 3.29 -5.26 0.20
N THR A 66 2.71 -6.22 0.89
CA THR A 66 2.88 -7.65 0.63
C THR A 66 1.51 -8.28 0.57
N GLU A 67 1.17 -8.98 -0.53
CA GLU A 67 -0.15 -9.59 -0.70
C GLU A 67 -0.04 -10.99 -1.28
N LEU A 68 -0.75 -11.94 -0.70
CA LEU A 68 -1.11 -13.19 -1.35
C LEU A 68 -2.44 -12.97 -2.05
N THR A 69 -2.42 -13.00 -3.36
CA THR A 69 -3.57 -12.67 -4.21
C THR A 69 -4.07 -13.86 -5.00
N GLY A 70 -5.32 -13.83 -5.41
CA GLY A 70 -5.94 -14.76 -6.33
C GLY A 70 -6.93 -14.06 -7.24
N ARG A 71 -7.20 -14.67 -8.39
CA ARG A 71 -8.24 -14.24 -9.34
C ARG A 71 -9.07 -15.44 -9.76
N TYR A 72 -10.35 -15.37 -9.55
CA TYR A 72 -11.29 -16.36 -10.04
C TYR A 72 -11.99 -15.83 -11.29
N TYR A 73 -11.86 -16.55 -12.42
CA TYR A 73 -12.42 -16.15 -13.71
C TYR A 73 -13.82 -16.73 -13.91
N LEU A 74 -14.75 -15.86 -14.28
CA LEU A 74 -16.17 -16.19 -14.56
C LEU A 74 -16.46 -16.28 -16.07
N GLY A 75 -15.47 -16.53 -16.87
CA GLY A 75 -15.51 -16.59 -18.33
C GLY A 75 -14.88 -15.35 -18.98
N ASN A 76 -14.36 -15.52 -20.18
CA ASN A 76 -13.60 -14.51 -20.93
C ASN A 76 -12.54 -13.84 -20.06
N SER A 77 -12.69 -12.52 -19.90
CA SER A 77 -11.75 -11.68 -19.14
C SER A 77 -12.25 -11.30 -17.75
N PHE A 78 -13.55 -11.48 -17.46
CA PHE A 78 -14.12 -11.04 -16.19
C PHE A 78 -13.67 -11.92 -15.03
N ASN A 79 -13.23 -11.30 -13.94
CA ASN A 79 -12.72 -11.99 -12.77
C ASN A 79 -13.08 -11.30 -11.45
N ILE A 80 -12.97 -12.07 -10.38
CA ILE A 80 -13.07 -11.62 -8.99
C ILE A 80 -11.69 -11.74 -8.38
N PRO A 81 -10.93 -10.63 -8.24
CA PRO A 81 -9.71 -10.62 -7.47
C PRO A 81 -10.03 -10.73 -5.97
N PHE A 82 -9.21 -11.48 -5.26
CA PHE A 82 -9.27 -11.63 -3.81
C PHE A 82 -7.86 -11.85 -3.25
N GLY A 83 -7.67 -11.59 -1.96
CA GLY A 83 -6.35 -11.78 -1.36
C GLY A 83 -6.27 -11.38 0.10
N VAL A 84 -5.13 -11.66 0.69
CA VAL A 84 -4.75 -11.17 2.01
C VAL A 84 -3.52 -10.29 1.85
N ALA A 85 -3.66 -9.03 2.20
CA ALA A 85 -2.60 -8.04 2.11
C ALA A 85 -2.10 -7.64 3.50
N MET A 86 -0.79 -7.50 3.61
CA MET A 86 -0.11 -6.87 4.72
C MET A 86 0.45 -5.54 4.25
N TYR A 87 0.03 -4.47 4.89
CA TYR A 87 0.49 -3.12 4.64
C TYR A 87 1.32 -2.65 5.82
N ASN A 88 2.48 -2.10 5.54
CA ASN A 88 3.29 -1.40 6.52
C ASN A 88 3.45 0.05 6.07
N ILE A 89 3.21 0.97 6.99
CA ILE A 89 3.45 2.40 6.82
C ILE A 89 4.41 2.81 7.93
N HIS A 90 5.57 3.30 7.51
CA HIS A 90 6.62 3.75 8.40
C HIS A 90 6.88 5.23 8.23
N LYS A 91 7.06 5.93 9.34
CA LYS A 91 7.44 7.34 9.39
C LYS A 91 8.54 7.55 10.42
N ASP A 92 9.72 7.96 9.95
CA ASP A 92 10.91 8.10 10.77
C ASP A 92 10.86 9.26 11.77
N ASP A 93 10.31 10.39 11.35
CA ASP A 93 10.33 11.64 12.11
C ASP A 93 8.93 12.26 12.16
N TRP A 94 8.22 11.98 13.23
CA TRP A 94 6.91 12.56 13.51
C TRP A 94 6.95 13.35 14.81
N THR A 95 6.84 14.67 14.72
CA THR A 95 6.87 15.54 15.90
C THR A 95 5.47 15.80 16.43
N TYR A 96 5.23 15.43 17.69
CA TYR A 96 4.01 15.70 18.42
C TYR A 96 4.35 16.34 19.77
N SER A 97 3.80 17.52 20.08
CA SER A 97 4.03 18.28 21.32
C SER A 97 5.51 18.42 21.70
N ASN A 98 6.39 18.77 20.73
CA ASN A 98 7.84 18.89 20.90
C ASN A 98 8.57 17.59 21.26
N VAL A 99 7.94 16.45 21.05
CA VAL A 99 8.55 15.11 21.17
C VAL A 99 8.63 14.52 19.78
N ASN A 100 9.79 13.98 19.42
CA ASN A 100 9.98 13.31 18.14
C ASN A 100 9.78 11.81 18.29
N TYR A 101 8.98 11.23 17.42
CA TYR A 101 8.58 9.84 17.39
C TYR A 101 8.92 9.20 16.04
N GLU A 102 9.12 7.90 16.10
CA GLU A 102 9.03 6.98 14.97
C GLU A 102 7.67 6.28 15.04
N LEU A 103 7.01 6.16 13.90
CA LEU A 103 5.68 5.54 13.81
C LEU A 103 5.74 4.36 12.84
N ASP A 104 5.29 3.20 13.31
CA ASP A 104 5.06 2.00 12.50
C ASP A 104 3.59 1.61 12.59
N TYR A 105 2.93 1.60 11.44
CA TYR A 105 1.58 1.08 11.29
C TYR A 105 1.59 -0.18 10.44
N ASN A 106 1.18 -1.29 11.03
CA ASN A 106 1.03 -2.56 10.34
C ASN A 106 -0.44 -2.94 10.28
N MET A 107 -0.93 -3.26 9.10
CA MET A 107 -2.31 -3.68 8.89
C MET A 107 -2.37 -4.94 8.04
N THR A 108 -3.22 -5.88 8.45
CA THR A 108 -3.61 -7.03 7.63
C THR A 108 -5.04 -6.85 7.17
N GLN A 109 -5.28 -7.02 5.88
CA GLN A 109 -6.56 -6.78 5.23
C GLN A 109 -6.92 -7.94 4.31
N LEU A 110 -8.19 -8.34 4.33
CA LEU A 110 -8.77 -9.20 3.30
C LEU A 110 -9.26 -8.33 2.16
N ASN A 111 -8.71 -8.53 0.97
CA ASN A 111 -9.07 -7.82 -0.25
C ASN A 111 -10.02 -8.64 -1.11
N PHE A 112 -10.96 -7.97 -1.77
CA PHE A 112 -11.84 -8.54 -2.80
C PHE A 112 -12.28 -7.45 -3.76
N GLY A 113 -12.61 -7.84 -4.99
CA GLY A 113 -12.97 -6.87 -6.01
C GLY A 113 -13.63 -7.49 -7.22
N ILE A 114 -13.72 -6.68 -8.27
CA ILE A 114 -14.19 -7.06 -9.59
C ILE A 114 -13.26 -6.47 -10.65
N GLY A 115 -12.97 -7.24 -11.68
CA GLY A 115 -12.05 -6.81 -12.73
C GLY A 115 -12.18 -7.58 -14.03
N ASN A 116 -11.31 -7.19 -14.95
CA ASN A 116 -11.10 -7.88 -16.21
C ASN A 116 -9.59 -8.09 -16.40
N GLU A 117 -9.23 -9.21 -17.03
CA GLU A 117 -7.85 -9.47 -17.44
C GLU A 117 -7.84 -10.07 -18.85
N TRP A 118 -6.94 -9.59 -19.66
CA TRP A 118 -6.71 -10.04 -21.02
C TRP A 118 -5.29 -10.55 -21.18
N THR A 119 -5.16 -11.73 -21.77
CA THR A 119 -3.86 -12.32 -22.13
C THR A 119 -3.72 -12.29 -23.65
N TYR A 120 -2.56 -11.93 -24.14
CA TYR A 120 -2.25 -11.81 -25.55
C TYR A 120 -1.34 -12.95 -26.01
N ASP A 121 -1.44 -13.36 -27.28
CA ASP A 121 -0.69 -14.48 -27.85
C ASP A 121 0.84 -14.30 -27.77
N TRP A 122 1.30 -13.07 -27.73
CA TRP A 122 2.74 -12.73 -27.56
C TRP A 122 3.24 -12.80 -26.08
N GLY A 123 2.41 -13.30 -25.17
CA GLY A 123 2.75 -13.51 -23.77
C GLY A 123 2.45 -12.33 -22.84
N GLY A 124 2.08 -11.17 -23.37
CA GLY A 124 1.68 -10.03 -22.53
C GLY A 124 0.31 -10.25 -21.88
N TYR A 125 0.08 -9.61 -20.74
CA TYR A 125 -1.24 -9.54 -20.14
C TYR A 125 -1.51 -8.14 -19.56
N LEU A 126 -2.80 -7.79 -19.51
CA LEU A 126 -3.31 -6.55 -18.94
C LEU A 126 -4.52 -6.87 -18.07
N GLY A 127 -4.48 -6.49 -16.83
CA GLY A 127 -5.59 -6.55 -15.88
C GLY A 127 -6.08 -5.16 -15.52
N ILE A 128 -7.39 -5.02 -15.31
CA ILE A 128 -8.01 -3.82 -14.76
C ILE A 128 -8.97 -4.27 -13.66
N ASP A 129 -8.66 -3.95 -12.42
CA ASP A 129 -9.59 -4.09 -11.32
C ASP A 129 -10.37 -2.78 -11.21
N TRP A 130 -11.66 -2.84 -11.56
CA TRP A 130 -12.56 -1.68 -11.55
C TRP A 130 -12.79 -1.16 -10.14
N TYR A 131 -12.78 -2.08 -9.18
CA TYR A 131 -12.86 -1.81 -7.76
C TYR A 131 -12.20 -2.95 -7.00
N GLN A 132 -11.41 -2.59 -6.01
CA GLN A 132 -10.88 -3.51 -5.00
C GLN A 132 -11.11 -2.86 -3.64
N GLY A 133 -11.86 -3.52 -2.78
CA GLY A 133 -12.10 -3.10 -1.40
C GLY A 133 -11.50 -4.10 -0.43
N GLY A 134 -11.50 -3.74 0.84
CA GLY A 134 -10.97 -4.63 1.85
C GLY A 134 -11.70 -4.56 3.18
N ALA A 135 -11.61 -5.65 3.92
CA ALA A 135 -12.00 -5.72 5.31
C ALA A 135 -10.74 -5.83 6.17
N LYS A 136 -10.54 -4.89 7.07
CA LYS A 136 -9.43 -4.91 8.01
C LYS A 136 -9.59 -6.12 8.95
N LEU A 137 -8.59 -7.00 8.95
CA LEU A 137 -8.53 -8.18 9.83
C LEU A 137 -7.83 -7.86 11.14
N SER A 138 -6.74 -7.13 11.07
CA SER A 138 -5.98 -6.68 12.24
C SER A 138 -5.16 -5.46 11.90
N ASP A 139 -4.85 -4.66 12.90
CA ASP A 139 -3.88 -3.59 12.81
C ASP A 139 -3.10 -3.43 14.11
N LYS A 140 -1.91 -2.87 13.99
CA LYS A 140 -1.04 -2.53 15.11
C LYS A 140 -0.30 -1.25 14.80
N ILE A 141 -0.38 -0.31 15.72
CA ILE A 141 0.42 0.91 15.72
C ILE A 141 1.48 0.79 16.80
N THR A 142 2.69 1.17 16.44
CA THR A 142 3.81 1.29 17.38
C THR A 142 4.35 2.70 17.24
N VAL A 143 4.36 3.43 18.34
CA VAL A 143 4.92 4.78 18.44
C VAL A 143 6.13 4.70 19.35
N THR A 144 7.30 4.96 18.81
CA THR A 144 8.58 4.90 19.54
C THR A 144 9.16 6.30 19.67
N ARG A 145 9.45 6.74 20.88
CA ARG A 145 10.09 8.03 21.09
C ARG A 145 11.54 8.01 20.64
N LYS A 146 11.93 8.96 19.81
CA LYS A 146 13.33 9.20 19.38
C LYS A 146 14.02 10.28 20.25
N SER A 147 13.32 11.39 20.53
CA SER A 147 13.88 12.50 21.31
C SER A 147 12.79 13.33 21.98
N GLY A 148 13.16 14.21 22.90
CA GLY A 148 12.24 15.06 23.66
C GLY A 148 11.80 14.46 24.99
N THR A 149 11.05 15.20 25.77
CA THR A 149 10.53 14.75 27.08
C THR A 149 9.09 14.27 26.91
N GLU A 150 8.90 12.97 27.02
CA GLU A 150 7.59 12.33 26.91
C GLU A 150 6.91 12.25 28.28
N THR A 151 5.61 12.50 28.29
CA THR A 151 4.72 12.20 29.41
C THR A 151 3.75 11.08 29.00
N SER A 152 3.15 10.39 29.98
CA SER A 152 2.15 9.35 29.68
C SER A 152 0.96 9.91 28.87
N THR A 153 0.61 11.18 29.09
CA THR A 153 -0.48 11.87 28.38
C THR A 153 -0.09 12.16 26.93
N THR A 154 1.16 12.61 26.67
CA THR A 154 1.65 12.88 25.31
C THR A 154 1.73 11.61 24.48
N LYS A 155 2.19 10.51 25.07
CA LYS A 155 2.26 9.21 24.41
C LYS A 155 0.87 8.71 24.02
N ALA A 156 -0.07 8.69 24.97
CA ALA A 156 -1.44 8.23 24.72
C ALA A 156 -2.17 9.08 23.66
N ALA A 157 -1.92 10.41 23.65
CA ALA A 157 -2.49 11.28 22.64
C ALA A 157 -1.87 11.03 21.24
N ALA A 158 -0.56 10.81 21.17
CA ALA A 158 0.12 10.46 19.94
C ALA A 158 -0.38 9.11 19.37
N GLU A 159 -0.50 8.09 20.20
CA GLU A 159 -1.08 6.81 19.81
C GLU A 159 -2.50 6.95 19.30
N LYS A 160 -3.32 7.80 19.92
CA LYS A 160 -4.71 8.04 19.50
C LYS A 160 -4.80 8.76 18.16
N GLU A 161 -3.97 9.76 17.90
CA GLU A 161 -3.97 10.53 16.66
C GLU A 161 -3.54 9.67 15.45
N SER A 162 -2.71 8.65 15.68
CA SER A 162 -2.25 7.73 14.66
C SER A 162 -3.23 6.60 14.31
N THR A 163 -4.34 6.42 15.07
CA THR A 163 -5.22 5.24 14.98
C THR A 163 -6.34 5.32 13.94
N ASP A 164 -6.55 6.43 13.25
CA ASP A 164 -7.73 6.62 12.37
C ASP A 164 -7.54 6.08 10.93
N ILE A 165 -6.64 5.09 10.73
CA ILE A 165 -6.45 4.46 9.42
C ILE A 165 -7.43 3.30 9.26
N ASN A 166 -8.40 3.48 8.36
CA ASN A 166 -9.38 2.46 7.99
C ASN A 166 -8.80 1.50 6.93
N ALA A 167 -9.57 0.44 6.62
CA ALA A 167 -9.22 -0.46 5.53
C ALA A 167 -9.02 0.30 4.21
N PHE A 168 -7.99 -0.10 3.45
CA PHE A 168 -7.72 0.51 2.16
C PHE A 168 -8.62 -0.06 1.08
N GLY A 169 -9.08 0.80 0.19
CA GLY A 169 -9.80 0.45 -1.00
C GLY A 169 -9.38 1.35 -2.14
N GLY A 170 -9.66 0.95 -3.36
CA GLY A 170 -9.32 1.72 -4.54
C GLY A 170 -10.10 1.29 -5.77
N ALA A 171 -10.11 2.14 -6.75
CA ALA A 171 -10.70 1.89 -8.05
C ALA A 171 -9.64 2.03 -9.15
N LEU A 172 -9.88 1.40 -10.30
CA LEU A 172 -9.00 1.45 -11.47
C LEU A 172 -7.55 1.05 -11.12
N ILE A 173 -7.39 -0.18 -10.64
CA ILE A 173 -6.07 -0.77 -10.43
C ILE A 173 -5.68 -1.51 -11.70
N PHE A 174 -4.55 -1.16 -12.26
CA PHE A 174 -3.99 -1.77 -13.44
C PHE A 174 -2.93 -2.79 -13.06
N THR A 175 -2.97 -3.94 -13.73
CA THR A 175 -1.91 -4.95 -13.67
C THR A 175 -1.43 -5.17 -15.10
N PHE A 176 -0.13 -5.12 -15.33
CA PHE A 176 0.44 -5.40 -16.64
C PHE A 176 1.75 -6.19 -16.50
N GLY A 177 1.99 -7.08 -17.44
CA GLY A 177 3.19 -7.92 -17.37
C GLY A 177 3.31 -8.90 -18.51
N PHE A 178 4.20 -9.88 -18.32
CA PHE A 178 4.54 -10.91 -19.29
C PHE A 178 4.50 -12.29 -18.65
N GLY A 179 4.06 -13.27 -19.42
CA GLY A 179 4.12 -14.70 -19.11
C GLY A 179 5.29 -15.40 -19.81
N PHE A 180 5.86 -16.40 -19.14
CA PHE A 180 6.99 -17.20 -19.61
C PHE A 180 6.63 -18.68 -19.63
#